data_e9207cf7a82c03b6d1a489f530bbe65d
#
_entry.id   e9207cf7a82c03b6d1a489f530bbe65d
#
_cell.length_a   1.000
_cell.length_b   1.000
_cell.length_c   1.000
_cell.angle_alpha   90.00
_cell.angle_beta   90.00
_cell.angle_gamma   90.00
#
_symmetry.space_group_name_H-M   'P 1'
#
loop_
_entity.id
_entity.type
_entity.pdbx_description
1 polymer ?
#
loop_
_entity_poly.entity_id
_entity_poly.type
_entity_poly.pdbx_seq_one_letter_code
_entity_poly.pdbx_strand_id
1 'polypeptide(L)'
;DKRMNDWKQKVEEILEKIPRSIDELAQDEAFYSCVQVATMGAMRAYQKEKQELFANALYSSANNIDIPTDKKLFYLSLLGSYTLSHIMLLKYFAQDNYNEKVIKRSGTTIRTIGGTEHPIKGIIEKLPCFADDIMFVKHIAGQLCSDSLISIVDFDTPVSTELARAKRTTKYGDEFLKFIQDYQ
;
A
#
# COMPACT_ATOMS: atom_id res chain seq x y z
N ASP A 1 -0.90 -11.47 -27.18
CA ASP A 1 -1.82 -10.93 -26.16
C ASP A 1 -1.37 -9.51 -25.79
N LYS A 2 -2.26 -8.53 -26.00
CA LYS A 2 -1.95 -7.10 -25.73
C LYS A 2 -1.42 -6.88 -24.30
N ARG A 3 -2.04 -7.54 -23.30
CA ARG A 3 -1.64 -7.40 -21.90
C ARG A 3 -0.20 -7.88 -21.65
N MET A 4 0.18 -8.97 -22.29
CA MET A 4 1.57 -9.47 -22.20
C MET A 4 2.56 -8.50 -22.85
N ASN A 5 2.21 -7.90 -23.97
CA ASN A 5 3.06 -6.92 -24.64
C ASN A 5 3.20 -5.64 -23.80
N ASP A 6 2.10 -5.13 -23.24
CA ASP A 6 2.11 -3.96 -22.34
C ASP A 6 2.97 -4.23 -21.10
N TRP A 7 2.88 -5.44 -20.53
CA TRP A 7 3.70 -5.86 -19.38
C TRP A 7 5.18 -5.98 -19.75
N LYS A 8 5.49 -6.62 -20.87
CA LYS A 8 6.87 -6.76 -21.36
C LYS A 8 7.53 -5.39 -21.53
N GLN A 9 6.84 -4.44 -22.16
CA GLN A 9 7.34 -3.08 -22.31
C GLN A 9 7.62 -2.43 -20.94
N LYS A 10 6.72 -2.58 -19.95
CA LYS A 10 6.95 -2.06 -18.59
C LYS A 10 8.19 -2.68 -17.94
N VAL A 11 8.40 -3.98 -18.09
CA VAL A 11 9.58 -4.65 -17.55
C VAL A 11 10.86 -4.14 -18.23
N GLU A 12 10.85 -3.95 -19.54
CA GLU A 12 11.99 -3.38 -20.28
C GLU A 12 12.31 -1.95 -19.80
N GLU A 13 11.31 -1.08 -19.65
CA GLU A 13 11.47 0.28 -19.10
C GLU A 13 12.05 0.29 -17.67
N ILE A 14 11.72 -0.71 -16.85
CA ILE A 14 12.27 -0.85 -15.50
C ILE A 14 13.71 -1.32 -15.54
N LEU A 15 14.02 -2.31 -16.37
CA LEU A 15 15.37 -2.84 -16.50
C LEU A 15 16.37 -1.75 -16.91
N GLU A 16 15.95 -0.82 -17.78
CA GLU A 16 16.76 0.33 -18.18
C GLU A 16 17.07 1.30 -17.02
N LYS A 17 16.19 1.36 -16.02
CA LYS A 17 16.35 2.25 -14.85
C LYS A 17 17.12 1.62 -13.69
N ILE A 18 17.30 0.30 -13.70
CA ILE A 18 18.05 -0.41 -12.67
C ILE A 18 19.55 -0.19 -12.89
N PRO A 19 20.31 0.28 -11.89
CA PRO A 19 21.74 0.52 -12.00
C PRO A 19 22.57 -0.77 -11.93
N ARG A 20 22.12 -1.83 -12.58
CA ARG A 20 22.79 -3.13 -12.72
C ARG A 20 22.70 -3.56 -14.17
N SER A 21 23.74 -4.21 -14.69
CA SER A 21 23.72 -4.71 -16.06
C SER A 21 22.68 -5.82 -16.26
N ILE A 22 22.17 -5.96 -17.47
CA ILE A 22 21.23 -7.03 -17.83
C ILE A 22 21.85 -8.40 -17.58
N ASP A 23 23.15 -8.56 -17.84
CA ASP A 23 23.87 -9.81 -17.62
C ASP A 23 23.96 -10.17 -16.12
N GLU A 24 24.19 -9.18 -15.24
CA GLU A 24 24.16 -9.38 -13.79
C GLU A 24 22.77 -9.77 -13.30
N LEU A 25 21.72 -9.12 -13.82
CA LEU A 25 20.33 -9.42 -13.46
C LEU A 25 19.89 -10.80 -13.97
N ALA A 26 20.37 -11.21 -15.16
CA ALA A 26 20.07 -12.51 -15.75
C ALA A 26 20.70 -13.68 -14.96
N GLN A 27 21.81 -13.43 -14.27
CA GLN A 27 22.48 -14.40 -13.42
C GLN A 27 21.98 -14.41 -11.97
N ASP A 28 21.12 -13.44 -11.59
CA ASP A 28 20.55 -13.32 -10.25
C ASP A 28 19.27 -14.18 -10.16
N GLU A 29 19.40 -15.43 -9.69
CA GLU A 29 18.28 -16.37 -9.52
C GLU A 29 17.19 -15.82 -8.59
N ALA A 30 17.58 -15.03 -7.58
CA ALA A 30 16.64 -14.41 -6.66
C ALA A 30 15.79 -13.34 -7.37
N PHE A 31 16.43 -12.50 -8.18
CA PHE A 31 15.71 -11.52 -9.00
C PHE A 31 14.84 -12.19 -10.06
N TYR A 32 15.33 -13.24 -10.70
CA TYR A 32 14.56 -14.02 -11.67
C TYR A 32 13.27 -14.58 -11.05
N SER A 33 13.34 -15.11 -9.84
CA SER A 33 12.17 -15.57 -9.08
C SER A 33 11.17 -14.43 -8.81
N CYS A 34 11.65 -13.23 -8.48
CA CYS A 34 10.80 -12.05 -8.33
C CYS A 34 10.11 -11.67 -9.64
N VAL A 35 10.83 -11.73 -10.77
CA VAL A 35 10.26 -11.45 -12.12
C VAL A 35 9.14 -12.44 -12.43
N GLN A 36 9.31 -13.73 -12.14
CA GLN A 36 8.28 -14.74 -12.38
C GLN A 36 7.01 -14.46 -11.57
N VAL A 37 7.14 -14.23 -10.25
CA VAL A 37 5.99 -13.95 -9.37
C VAL A 37 5.27 -12.67 -9.78
N ALA A 38 6.03 -11.60 -10.06
CA ALA A 38 5.48 -10.33 -10.51
C ALA A 38 4.74 -10.47 -11.86
N THR A 39 5.32 -11.20 -12.81
CA THR A 39 4.69 -11.45 -14.11
C THR A 39 3.37 -12.20 -13.98
N MET A 40 3.33 -13.26 -13.18
CA MET A 40 2.09 -13.99 -12.92
C MET A 40 1.03 -13.10 -12.27
N GLY A 41 1.41 -12.26 -11.31
CA GLY A 41 0.52 -11.31 -10.66
C GLY A 41 -0.01 -10.25 -11.62
N ALA A 42 0.86 -9.65 -12.42
CA ALA A 42 0.52 -8.63 -13.41
C ALA A 42 -0.42 -9.17 -14.51
N MET A 43 -0.21 -10.43 -14.94
CA MET A 43 -1.07 -11.07 -15.95
C MET A 43 -2.49 -11.35 -15.42
N ARG A 44 -2.65 -11.60 -14.13
CA ARG A 44 -3.96 -11.76 -13.48
C ARG A 44 -4.66 -10.42 -13.24
N ALA A 45 -3.90 -9.33 -13.14
CA ALA A 45 -4.45 -8.01 -12.89
C ALA A 45 -5.04 -7.43 -14.19
N TYR A 46 -6.33 -7.07 -14.18
CA TYR A 46 -6.97 -6.36 -15.29
C TYR A 46 -6.77 -4.84 -15.22
N GLN A 47 -6.42 -4.31 -14.05
CA GLN A 47 -6.23 -2.89 -13.77
C GLN A 47 -4.76 -2.50 -14.03
N LYS A 48 -4.56 -1.44 -14.81
CA LYS A 48 -3.23 -0.92 -15.14
C LYS A 48 -2.47 -0.45 -13.90
N GLU A 49 -3.16 0.19 -12.98
CA GLU A 49 -2.60 0.65 -11.70
C GLU A 49 -1.99 -0.51 -10.91
N LYS A 50 -2.63 -1.66 -10.92
CA LYS A 50 -2.08 -2.84 -10.24
C LYS A 50 -0.86 -3.40 -10.96
N GLN A 51 -0.82 -3.36 -12.29
CA GLN A 51 0.37 -3.73 -13.06
C GLN A 51 1.54 -2.80 -12.75
N GLU A 52 1.29 -1.50 -12.56
CA GLU A 52 2.31 -0.53 -12.15
C GLU A 52 2.89 -0.84 -10.78
N LEU A 53 2.05 -1.24 -9.82
CA LEU A 53 2.54 -1.66 -8.50
C LEU A 53 3.48 -2.88 -8.59
N PHE A 54 3.19 -3.85 -9.47
CA PHE A 54 4.11 -4.96 -9.72
C PHE A 54 5.42 -4.51 -10.36
N ALA A 55 5.35 -3.54 -11.28
CA ALA A 55 6.51 -2.96 -11.93
C ALA A 55 7.42 -2.26 -10.89
N ASN A 56 6.82 -1.46 -9.99
CA ASN A 56 7.54 -0.80 -8.90
C ASN A 56 8.16 -1.81 -7.93
N ALA A 57 7.44 -2.88 -7.60
CA ALA A 57 7.94 -3.97 -6.76
C ALA A 57 9.14 -4.70 -7.40
N LEU A 58 9.17 -4.86 -8.72
CA LEU A 58 10.33 -5.40 -9.43
C LEU A 58 11.54 -4.48 -9.33
N TYR A 59 11.36 -3.19 -9.56
CA TYR A 59 12.42 -2.20 -9.37
C TYR A 59 12.99 -2.26 -7.95
N SER A 60 12.11 -2.26 -6.95
CA SER A 60 12.50 -2.40 -5.54
C SER A 60 13.21 -3.73 -5.27
N SER A 61 12.80 -4.82 -5.91
CA SER A 61 13.43 -6.14 -5.75
C SER A 61 14.88 -6.15 -6.23
N ALA A 62 15.19 -5.41 -7.30
CA ALA A 62 16.53 -5.31 -7.85
C ALA A 62 17.45 -4.40 -7.01
N ASN A 63 16.91 -3.34 -6.41
CA ASN A 63 17.69 -2.27 -5.77
C ASN A 63 17.76 -2.37 -4.25
N ASN A 64 16.78 -3.00 -3.58
CA ASN A 64 16.76 -3.12 -2.12
C ASN A 64 17.54 -4.38 -1.67
N ILE A 65 18.83 -4.23 -1.52
CA ILE A 65 19.74 -5.31 -1.07
C ILE A 65 19.43 -5.74 0.36
N ASP A 66 18.95 -4.82 1.21
CA ASP A 66 18.68 -5.07 2.63
C ASP A 66 17.41 -5.91 2.87
N ILE A 67 16.55 -6.08 1.88
CA ILE A 67 15.36 -6.93 2.00
C ILE A 67 15.72 -8.36 1.55
N PRO A 68 15.61 -9.36 2.44
CA PRO A 68 15.85 -10.76 2.06
C PRO A 68 14.93 -11.23 0.92
N THR A 69 15.42 -12.13 0.08
CA THR A 69 14.68 -12.64 -1.08
C THR A 69 13.32 -13.23 -0.72
N ASP A 70 13.25 -14.04 0.33
CA ASP A 70 11.98 -14.63 0.80
C ASP A 70 10.95 -13.55 1.14
N LYS A 71 11.39 -12.45 1.72
CA LYS A 71 10.52 -11.33 2.06
C LYS A 71 10.05 -10.56 0.81
N LYS A 72 10.92 -10.39 -0.20
CA LYS A 72 10.54 -9.83 -1.50
C LYS A 72 9.47 -10.67 -2.17
N LEU A 73 9.66 -11.98 -2.22
CA LEU A 73 8.70 -12.94 -2.78
C LEU A 73 7.38 -12.93 -2.01
N PHE A 74 7.45 -12.83 -0.67
CA PHE A 74 6.26 -12.69 0.16
C PHE A 74 5.50 -11.39 -0.15
N TYR A 75 6.17 -10.26 -0.27
CA TYR A 75 5.54 -8.99 -0.64
C TYR A 75 4.90 -9.02 -2.03
N LEU A 76 5.55 -9.65 -3.01
CA LEU A 76 4.96 -9.85 -4.34
C LEU A 76 3.72 -10.74 -4.27
N SER A 77 3.71 -11.77 -3.43
CA SER A 77 2.56 -12.64 -3.19
C SER A 77 1.41 -11.89 -2.52
N LEU A 78 1.67 -11.07 -1.52
CA LEU A 78 0.68 -10.19 -0.90
C LEU A 78 0.07 -9.23 -1.93
N LEU A 79 0.91 -8.58 -2.74
CA LEU A 79 0.44 -7.71 -3.82
C LEU A 79 -0.45 -8.48 -4.80
N GLY A 80 -0.13 -9.76 -5.08
CA GLY A 80 -0.94 -10.65 -5.91
C GLY A 80 -2.34 -10.89 -5.34
N SER A 81 -2.44 -11.11 -4.04
CA SER A 81 -3.69 -11.41 -3.33
C SER A 81 -4.56 -10.18 -3.08
N TYR A 82 -3.96 -9.01 -2.95
CA TYR A 82 -4.66 -7.76 -2.64
C TYR A 82 -5.35 -7.16 -3.85
N THR A 83 -6.50 -6.55 -3.64
CA THR A 83 -7.15 -5.66 -4.61
C THR A 83 -6.61 -4.23 -4.46
N LEU A 84 -6.89 -3.34 -5.42
CA LEU A 84 -6.57 -1.91 -5.26
C LEU A 84 -7.22 -1.30 -4.02
N SER A 85 -8.40 -1.80 -3.61
CA SER A 85 -9.05 -1.36 -2.38
C SER A 85 -8.22 -1.62 -1.12
N HIS A 86 -7.51 -2.76 -1.04
CA HIS A 86 -6.56 -3.03 0.04
C HIS A 86 -5.43 -1.99 0.07
N ILE A 87 -4.88 -1.69 -1.11
CA ILE A 87 -3.77 -0.72 -1.22
C ILE A 87 -4.25 0.69 -0.87
N MET A 88 -5.46 1.09 -1.33
CA MET A 88 -6.05 2.38 -0.98
C MET A 88 -6.25 2.52 0.53
N LEU A 89 -6.81 1.49 1.16
CA LEU A 89 -7.05 1.49 2.60
C LEU A 89 -5.74 1.47 3.39
N LEU A 90 -4.74 0.69 2.95
CA LEU A 90 -3.42 0.67 3.57
C LEU A 90 -2.74 2.04 3.47
N LYS A 91 -2.81 2.71 2.31
CA LYS A 91 -2.29 4.08 2.14
C LYS A 91 -3.01 5.10 3.04
N TYR A 92 -4.32 4.94 3.24
CA TYR A 92 -5.07 5.75 4.21
C TYR A 92 -4.52 5.58 5.62
N PHE A 93 -4.30 4.34 6.07
CA PHE A 93 -3.76 4.04 7.39
C PHE A 93 -2.27 4.40 7.57
N ALA A 94 -1.54 4.65 6.48
CA ALA A 94 -0.14 5.07 6.54
C ALA A 94 0.04 6.56 6.90
N GLN A 95 -1.04 7.31 6.94
CA GLN A 95 -1.03 8.75 7.21
C GLN A 95 -1.77 9.06 8.51
N ASP A 96 -1.38 10.16 9.14
CA ASP A 96 -2.18 10.77 10.17
C ASP A 96 -3.23 11.66 9.49
N ASN A 97 -4.49 11.22 9.52
CA ASN A 97 -5.60 11.90 8.85
C ASN A 97 -6.34 12.90 9.77
N TYR A 98 -5.81 13.13 10.96
CA TYR A 98 -6.34 14.13 11.88
C TYR A 98 -5.80 15.51 11.54
N ASN A 99 -6.72 16.44 11.25
CA ASN A 99 -6.39 17.85 11.12
C ASN A 99 -6.88 18.59 12.36
N GLU A 100 -5.97 19.04 13.21
CA GLU A 100 -6.31 19.85 14.37
C GLU A 100 -6.93 21.17 13.90
N LYS A 101 -8.21 21.41 14.26
CA LYS A 101 -8.84 22.71 14.02
C LYS A 101 -8.38 23.70 15.09
N VAL A 102 -7.42 24.53 14.74
CA VAL A 102 -6.99 25.66 15.57
C VAL A 102 -7.96 26.81 15.35
N ILE A 103 -8.81 27.11 16.32
CA ILE A 103 -9.65 28.29 16.31
C ILE A 103 -8.94 29.40 17.08
N LYS A 104 -8.49 30.43 16.36
CA LYS A 104 -7.97 31.67 16.98
C LYS A 104 -9.17 32.59 17.31
N ARG A 105 -9.48 32.74 18.57
CA ARG A 105 -10.43 33.78 19.06
C ARG A 105 -9.70 34.73 19.99
N SER A 106 -9.77 36.03 19.69
CA SER A 106 -9.30 37.14 20.58
C SER A 106 -7.90 36.92 21.17
N GLY A 107 -6.92 36.55 20.37
CA GLY A 107 -5.54 36.38 20.84
C GLY A 107 -5.25 35.11 21.65
N THR A 108 -6.26 34.30 21.93
CA THR A 108 -6.08 33.00 22.60
C THR A 108 -6.23 31.85 21.60
N THR A 109 -5.24 30.99 21.56
CA THR A 109 -5.31 29.72 20.77
C THR A 109 -6.11 28.72 21.55
N ILE A 110 -7.36 28.46 21.12
CA ILE A 110 -8.19 27.39 21.68
C ILE A 110 -7.98 26.16 20.79
N ARG A 111 -7.33 25.13 21.33
CA ARG A 111 -7.33 23.78 20.73
C ARG A 111 -8.71 23.20 20.94
N THR A 112 -9.47 23.01 19.87
CA THR A 112 -10.72 22.27 19.95
C THR A 112 -10.36 20.80 20.12
N ILE A 113 -10.63 20.27 21.32
CA ILE A 113 -10.61 18.82 21.54
C ILE A 113 -11.67 18.26 20.60
N GLY A 114 -11.23 17.47 19.61
CA GLY A 114 -12.13 16.78 18.68
C GLY A 114 -13.15 15.96 19.45
N GLY A 115 -14.38 15.89 18.95
CA GLY A 115 -15.40 14.98 19.49
C GLY A 115 -15.00 13.51 19.38
N THR A 116 -15.94 12.63 19.65
CA THR A 116 -15.79 11.20 19.38
C THR A 116 -16.39 10.86 18.02
N GLU A 117 -15.77 9.94 17.29
CA GLU A 117 -16.31 9.39 16.04
C GLU A 117 -15.91 7.91 15.88
N HIS A 118 -16.63 7.21 15.00
CA HIS A 118 -16.23 5.88 14.57
C HIS A 118 -15.11 5.97 13.52
N PRO A 119 -14.08 5.10 13.56
CA PRO A 119 -12.97 5.14 12.60
C PRO A 119 -13.40 5.08 11.13
N ILE A 120 -14.53 4.42 10.84
CA ILE A 120 -15.09 4.33 9.49
C ILE A 120 -15.42 5.69 8.87
N LYS A 121 -15.79 6.69 9.68
CA LYS A 121 -16.17 8.02 9.19
C LYS A 121 -15.01 8.71 8.47
N GLY A 122 -13.82 8.70 9.06
CA GLY A 122 -12.63 9.28 8.42
C GLY A 122 -12.23 8.59 7.13
N ILE A 123 -12.45 7.26 7.07
CA ILE A 123 -12.20 6.48 5.85
C ILE A 123 -13.16 6.91 4.74
N ILE A 124 -14.46 6.97 4.99
CA ILE A 124 -15.48 7.33 3.99
C ILE A 124 -15.29 8.77 3.50
N GLU A 125 -14.90 9.69 4.38
CA GLU A 125 -14.63 11.09 4.01
C GLU A 125 -13.45 11.21 3.02
N LYS A 126 -12.42 10.39 3.18
CA LYS A 126 -11.23 10.40 2.29
C LYS A 126 -11.36 9.48 1.09
N LEU A 127 -12.09 8.39 1.24
CA LEU A 127 -12.30 7.34 0.26
C LEU A 127 -13.81 7.08 0.08
N PRO A 128 -14.56 7.99 -0.59
CA PRO A 128 -16.02 7.88 -0.74
C PRO A 128 -16.48 6.60 -1.44
N CYS A 129 -15.61 5.97 -2.23
CA CYS A 129 -15.92 4.69 -2.88
C CYS A 129 -16.22 3.54 -1.91
N PHE A 130 -15.94 3.71 -0.62
CA PHE A 130 -16.23 2.72 0.42
C PHE A 130 -17.56 2.98 1.17
N ALA A 131 -18.27 4.07 0.84
CA ALA A 131 -19.46 4.48 1.60
C ALA A 131 -20.59 3.45 1.54
N ASP A 132 -20.73 2.75 0.41
CA ASP A 132 -21.85 1.83 0.18
C ASP A 132 -21.60 0.41 0.72
N ASP A 133 -20.37 0.06 1.12
CA ASP A 133 -20.05 -1.28 1.64
C ASP A 133 -19.06 -1.24 2.81
N ILE A 134 -19.56 -0.87 3.97
CA ILE A 134 -18.78 -0.80 5.22
C ILE A 134 -18.27 -2.20 5.62
N MET A 135 -19.04 -3.26 5.35
CA MET A 135 -18.63 -4.62 5.69
C MET A 135 -17.40 -5.05 4.87
N PHE A 136 -17.34 -4.63 3.62
CA PHE A 136 -16.16 -4.86 2.78
C PHE A 136 -14.93 -4.13 3.33
N VAL A 137 -15.09 -2.88 3.79
CA VAL A 137 -13.99 -2.13 4.43
C VAL A 137 -13.48 -2.85 5.69
N LYS A 138 -14.39 -3.32 6.55
CA LYS A 138 -14.03 -4.09 7.74
C LYS A 138 -13.29 -5.38 7.38
N HIS A 139 -13.74 -6.08 6.33
CA HIS A 139 -13.11 -7.30 5.85
C HIS A 139 -11.68 -7.03 5.36
N ILE A 140 -11.48 -6.02 4.51
CA ILE A 140 -10.16 -5.60 4.02
C ILE A 140 -9.24 -5.22 5.18
N ALA A 141 -9.71 -4.41 6.12
CA ALA A 141 -8.93 -4.01 7.29
C ALA A 141 -8.54 -5.23 8.15
N GLY A 142 -9.44 -6.20 8.29
CA GLY A 142 -9.16 -7.46 8.97
C GLY A 142 -8.04 -8.27 8.29
N GLN A 143 -8.02 -8.34 6.96
CA GLN A 143 -6.95 -8.98 6.21
C GLN A 143 -5.61 -8.25 6.38
N LEU A 144 -5.60 -6.92 6.24
CA LEU A 144 -4.39 -6.11 6.45
C LEU A 144 -3.83 -6.27 7.87
N CYS A 145 -4.72 -6.39 8.87
CA CYS A 145 -4.33 -6.65 10.25
C CYS A 145 -3.76 -8.07 10.43
N SER A 146 -4.40 -9.09 9.84
CA SER A 146 -3.94 -10.48 9.90
C SER A 146 -2.56 -10.65 9.24
N ASP A 147 -2.29 -9.90 8.18
CA ASP A 147 -1.00 -9.85 7.51
C ASP A 147 0.01 -8.94 8.21
N SER A 148 -0.34 -8.40 9.40
CA SER A 148 0.50 -7.54 10.23
C SER A 148 0.90 -6.21 9.57
N LEU A 149 0.19 -5.75 8.55
CA LEU A 149 0.48 -4.48 7.88
C LEU A 149 -0.08 -3.28 8.62
N ILE A 150 -1.17 -3.48 9.38
CA ILE A 150 -1.77 -2.46 10.26
C ILE A 150 -2.02 -3.02 11.66
N SER A 151 -2.15 -2.14 12.64
CA SER A 151 -2.66 -2.48 13.97
C SER A 151 -4.17 -2.69 13.92
N ILE A 152 -4.73 -3.39 14.93
CA ILE A 152 -6.16 -3.64 15.05
C ILE A 152 -6.94 -2.32 15.04
N VAL A 153 -8.03 -2.30 14.28
CA VAL A 153 -8.99 -1.18 14.24
C VAL A 153 -10.35 -1.69 14.71
N ASP A 154 -10.85 -1.13 15.80
CA ASP A 154 -12.23 -1.33 16.22
C ASP A 154 -13.13 -0.29 15.53
N PHE A 155 -13.97 -0.75 14.62
CA PHE A 155 -14.88 0.12 13.87
C PHE A 155 -16.21 0.37 14.59
N ASP A 156 -16.53 -0.42 15.62
CA ASP A 156 -17.83 -0.43 16.28
C ASP A 156 -17.85 0.44 17.54
N THR A 157 -16.68 0.76 18.09
CA THR A 157 -16.54 1.64 19.25
C THR A 157 -16.12 3.04 18.82
N PRO A 158 -16.89 4.10 19.20
CA PRO A 158 -16.46 5.46 18.95
C PRO A 158 -15.27 5.81 19.84
N VAL A 159 -14.26 6.43 19.24
CA VAL A 159 -13.05 6.90 19.93
C VAL A 159 -12.84 8.39 19.64
N SER A 160 -11.86 9.03 20.29
CA SER A 160 -11.56 10.42 19.96
C SER A 160 -11.26 10.58 18.47
N THR A 161 -11.63 11.71 17.88
CA THR A 161 -11.40 11.98 16.44
C THR A 161 -9.93 11.84 16.07
N GLU A 162 -9.02 12.21 16.97
CA GLU A 162 -7.59 12.03 16.79
C GLU A 162 -7.23 10.53 16.66
N LEU A 163 -7.70 9.70 17.59
CA LEU A 163 -7.43 8.26 17.57
C LEU A 163 -8.15 7.56 16.40
N ALA A 164 -9.36 8.00 16.03
CA ALA A 164 -10.08 7.45 14.90
C ALA A 164 -9.33 7.62 13.58
N ARG A 165 -8.54 8.69 13.45
CA ARG A 165 -7.86 9.11 12.23
C ARG A 165 -6.33 8.93 12.29
N ALA A 166 -5.80 8.40 13.39
CA ALA A 166 -4.37 8.19 13.58
C ALA A 166 -3.80 7.17 12.57
N LYS A 167 -2.52 7.34 12.30
CA LYS A 167 -1.76 6.33 11.54
C LYS A 167 -1.86 4.96 12.21
N ARG A 168 -2.08 3.91 11.40
CA ARG A 168 -2.27 2.53 11.85
C ARG A 168 -1.28 1.54 11.24
N THR A 169 -0.50 1.93 10.23
CA THR A 169 0.49 1.01 9.66
C THR A 169 1.55 0.64 10.68
N THR A 170 1.94 -0.62 10.66
CA THR A 170 3.11 -1.13 11.35
C THR A 170 4.38 -0.77 10.57
N LYS A 171 5.55 -0.97 11.18
CA LYS A 171 6.82 -0.87 10.44
C LYS A 171 6.84 -1.79 9.20
N TYR A 172 6.20 -2.95 9.30
CA TYR A 172 6.08 -3.92 8.22
C TYR A 172 5.18 -3.41 7.09
N GLY A 173 4.04 -2.77 7.43
CA GLY A 173 3.16 -2.13 6.47
C GLY A 173 3.82 -0.94 5.76
N ASP A 174 4.59 -0.14 6.48
CA ASP A 174 5.35 0.97 5.89
C ASP A 174 6.41 0.45 4.90
N GLU A 175 7.11 -0.64 5.24
CA GLU A 175 8.10 -1.27 4.37
C GLU A 175 7.44 -1.86 3.11
N PHE A 176 6.29 -2.52 3.25
CA PHE A 176 5.53 -3.03 2.12
C PHE A 176 5.08 -1.90 1.18
N LEU A 177 4.52 -0.80 1.72
CA LEU A 177 4.14 0.36 0.90
C LEU A 177 5.33 0.96 0.18
N LYS A 178 6.49 1.09 0.84
CA LYS A 178 7.72 1.57 0.21
C LYS A 178 8.19 0.63 -0.90
N PHE A 179 8.02 -0.68 -0.73
CA PHE A 179 8.41 -1.69 -1.72
C PHE A 179 7.61 -1.61 -3.02
N ILE A 180 6.33 -1.21 -2.94
CA ILE A 180 5.43 -1.05 -4.10
C ILE A 180 5.26 0.40 -4.56
N GLN A 181 6.00 1.35 -3.96
CA GLN A 181 5.92 2.77 -4.28
C GLN A 181 6.63 3.07 -5.61
N ASP A 182 6.18 4.13 -6.29
CA ASP A 182 6.82 4.60 -7.51
C ASP A 182 8.31 4.88 -7.29
N TYR A 183 9.11 4.35 -8.18
CA TYR A 183 10.51 4.69 -8.32
C TYR A 183 10.61 6.00 -9.13
N GLN A 184 10.83 7.10 -8.47
CA GLN A 184 11.15 8.37 -9.11
C GLN A 184 12.66 8.62 -9.07
#